data_de8efbe9ef80c1faec2016fc2c12af62
#
_entry.id   de8efbe9ef80c1faec2016fc2c12af62
#
_cell.length_a   1.000
_cell.length_b   1.000
_cell.length_c   1.000
_cell.angle_alpha   90.00
_cell.angle_beta   90.00
_cell.angle_gamma   90.00
#
_symmetry.space_group_name_H-M   'P 1'
#
loop_
_entity.id
_entity.type
_entity.pdbx_description
1 polymer ?
#
loop_
_entity_poly.entity_id
_entity_poly.type
_entity_poly.pdbx_seq_one_letter_code
_entity_poly.pdbx_strand_id
1 'polypeptide(L)'
;MEKNVKAELLVVDDHNLILEGICKVVNKMPEVVVVDAVTSGLQAAELIERRDYDIYILDVSIPDMSGFELIAKIREMNDQAKIIVNTMHEEIWIVNRLVQCGVNAVILKSSASAELMTAIRCVLRGEAHACPRFAAISQKLNSASAGLQLK
;
A
#
# COMPACT_ATOMS: atom_id res chain seq x y z
N MET A 1 14.14 11.25 -22.32
CA MET A 1 14.60 9.99 -21.78
C MET A 1 13.60 9.41 -20.84
N GLU A 2 13.18 8.23 -21.14
CA GLU A 2 12.15 7.58 -20.35
C GLU A 2 12.60 7.27 -18.93
N LYS A 3 13.89 7.15 -18.72
CA LYS A 3 14.43 6.83 -17.41
C LYS A 3 14.12 7.89 -16.36
N ASN A 4 13.62 9.05 -16.79
CA ASN A 4 13.23 10.10 -15.84
C ASN A 4 11.77 10.01 -15.43
N VAL A 5 11.04 9.03 -15.97
CA VAL A 5 9.65 8.82 -15.59
C VAL A 5 9.59 8.23 -14.19
N LYS A 6 8.86 8.89 -13.30
CA LYS A 6 8.71 8.45 -11.91
C LYS A 6 7.37 7.77 -11.71
N ALA A 7 7.34 6.78 -10.83
CA ALA A 7 6.08 6.18 -10.43
C ALA A 7 5.30 7.18 -9.60
N GLU A 8 4.02 7.29 -9.88
CA GLU A 8 3.14 8.28 -9.27
C GLU A 8 2.35 7.67 -8.12
N LEU A 9 2.40 8.32 -6.97
CA LEU A 9 1.81 7.82 -5.74
C LEU A 9 0.62 8.63 -5.27
N LEU A 10 -0.37 7.91 -4.74
CA LEU A 10 -1.42 8.49 -3.91
C LEU A 10 -1.18 7.99 -2.48
N VAL A 11 -1.16 8.90 -1.51
CA VAL A 11 -0.99 8.54 -0.11
C VAL A 11 -2.24 8.95 0.66
N VAL A 12 -2.79 8.02 1.44
CA VAL A 12 -4.02 8.24 2.21
C VAL A 12 -3.78 7.85 3.67
N ASP A 13 -3.86 8.81 4.57
CA ASP A 13 -3.72 8.56 6.01
C ASP A 13 -4.33 9.74 6.74
N ASP A 14 -5.21 9.46 7.69
CA ASP A 14 -5.89 10.54 8.42
C ASP A 14 -5.03 11.22 9.48
N HIS A 15 -3.83 10.68 9.73
CA HIS A 15 -2.88 11.29 10.67
C HIS A 15 -1.89 12.18 9.92
N ASN A 16 -2.02 13.50 10.10
CA ASN A 16 -1.18 14.46 9.37
C ASN A 16 0.31 14.21 9.54
N LEU A 17 0.75 13.88 10.74
CA LEU A 17 2.18 13.65 10.99
C LEU A 17 2.70 12.44 10.22
N ILE A 18 1.89 11.38 10.17
CA ILE A 18 2.26 10.18 9.41
C ILE A 18 2.30 10.50 7.93
N LEU A 19 1.29 11.20 7.44
CA LEU A 19 1.21 11.59 6.04
C LEU A 19 2.42 12.41 5.62
N GLU A 20 2.78 13.41 6.43
CA GLU A 20 3.95 14.24 6.18
C GLU A 20 5.23 13.41 6.19
N GLY A 21 5.32 12.47 7.13
CA GLY A 21 6.49 11.59 7.22
C GLY A 21 6.65 10.72 5.98
N ILE A 22 5.57 10.17 5.49
CA ILE A 22 5.59 9.36 4.27
C ILE A 22 6.05 10.21 3.10
N CYS A 23 5.50 11.42 2.97
CA CYS A 23 5.87 12.31 1.87
C CYS A 23 7.36 12.68 1.93
N LYS A 24 7.90 12.89 3.13
CA LYS A 24 9.33 13.19 3.29
C LYS A 24 10.21 12.03 2.84
N VAL A 25 9.82 10.80 3.19
CA VAL A 25 10.57 9.62 2.78
C VAL A 25 10.53 9.49 1.26
N VAL A 26 9.35 9.61 0.68
CA VAL A 26 9.19 9.48 -0.78
C VAL A 26 9.97 10.55 -1.53
N ASN A 27 9.99 11.78 -0.99
CA ASN A 27 10.73 12.88 -1.63
C ASN A 27 12.23 12.64 -1.74
N LYS A 28 12.76 11.72 -0.95
CA LYS A 28 14.16 11.34 -1.01
C LYS A 28 14.46 10.27 -2.05
N MET A 29 13.40 9.69 -2.63
CA MET A 29 13.54 8.59 -3.58
C MET A 29 13.37 9.11 -5.01
N PRO A 30 14.39 8.97 -5.85
CA PRO A 30 14.29 9.49 -7.22
C PRO A 30 13.33 8.70 -8.11
N GLU A 31 12.96 7.48 -7.72
CA GLU A 31 12.11 6.61 -8.54
C GLU A 31 10.63 6.95 -8.46
N VAL A 32 10.21 7.73 -7.46
CA VAL A 32 8.79 7.94 -7.18
C VAL A 32 8.49 9.41 -6.91
N VAL A 33 7.22 9.76 -7.05
CA VAL A 33 6.75 11.12 -6.73
C VAL A 33 5.35 11.02 -6.13
N VAL A 34 5.11 11.77 -5.05
CA VAL A 34 3.76 11.88 -4.49
C VAL A 34 3.00 12.89 -5.34
N VAL A 35 1.95 12.43 -5.98
CA VAL A 35 1.08 13.30 -6.78
C VAL A 35 -0.02 13.88 -5.89
N ASP A 36 -0.62 13.05 -5.06
CA ASP A 36 -1.65 13.48 -4.14
C ASP A 36 -1.47 12.80 -2.78
N ALA A 37 -1.73 13.58 -1.73
CA ALA A 37 -1.68 13.09 -0.36
C ALA A 37 -2.89 13.64 0.36
N VAL A 38 -3.77 12.76 0.84
CA VAL A 38 -5.04 13.18 1.43
C VAL A 38 -5.27 12.50 2.78
N THR A 39 -6.08 13.15 3.62
CA THR A 39 -6.39 12.63 4.94
C THR A 39 -7.78 12.02 5.02
N SER A 40 -8.52 12.04 3.93
CA SER A 40 -9.90 11.58 3.88
C SER A 40 -10.06 10.44 2.88
N GLY A 41 -10.75 9.38 3.31
CA GLY A 41 -11.05 8.26 2.43
C GLY A 41 -11.98 8.67 1.30
N LEU A 42 -12.91 9.58 1.56
CA LEU A 42 -13.83 10.05 0.52
C LEU A 42 -13.10 10.85 -0.54
N GLN A 43 -12.15 11.70 -0.13
CA GLN A 43 -11.30 12.40 -1.10
C GLN A 43 -10.48 11.43 -1.93
N ALA A 44 -9.93 10.41 -1.27
CA ALA A 44 -9.16 9.39 -1.98
C ALA A 44 -10.03 8.67 -3.00
N ALA A 45 -11.25 8.32 -2.63
CA ALA A 45 -12.18 7.64 -3.53
C ALA A 45 -12.45 8.47 -4.79
N GLU A 46 -12.63 9.79 -4.63
CA GLU A 46 -12.82 10.68 -5.77
C GLU A 46 -11.61 10.69 -6.70
N LEU A 47 -10.42 10.76 -6.12
CA LEU A 47 -9.19 10.79 -6.90
C LEU A 47 -8.99 9.47 -7.64
N ILE A 48 -9.29 8.35 -6.99
CA ILE A 48 -9.17 7.02 -7.59
C ILE A 48 -10.07 6.92 -8.82
N GLU A 49 -11.27 7.53 -8.76
CA GLU A 49 -12.19 7.50 -9.90
C GLU A 49 -11.71 8.37 -11.07
N ARG A 50 -10.91 9.39 -10.78
CA ARG A 50 -10.50 10.37 -11.80
C ARG A 50 -9.23 9.98 -12.53
N ARG A 51 -8.34 9.25 -11.88
CA ARG A 51 -7.06 8.89 -12.50
C ARG A 51 -6.46 7.67 -11.87
N ASP A 52 -5.54 7.05 -12.59
CA ASP A 52 -4.74 5.95 -12.08
C ASP A 52 -3.47 6.49 -11.42
N TYR A 53 -3.03 5.79 -10.39
CA TYR A 53 -1.72 6.00 -9.79
C TYR A 53 -0.97 4.69 -9.91
N ASP A 54 0.35 4.76 -9.89
CA ASP A 54 1.17 3.54 -9.96
C ASP A 54 1.20 2.82 -8.63
N ILE A 55 1.28 3.58 -7.53
CA ILE A 55 1.35 3.02 -6.19
C ILE A 55 0.37 3.75 -5.28
N TYR A 56 -0.31 2.99 -4.45
CA TYR A 56 -1.24 3.52 -3.45
C TYR A 56 -0.72 3.14 -2.07
N ILE A 57 -0.49 4.13 -1.20
CA ILE A 57 -0.09 3.88 0.19
C ILE A 57 -1.29 4.24 1.06
N LEU A 58 -1.87 3.25 1.73
CA LEU A 58 -3.14 3.42 2.42
C LEU A 58 -3.06 2.97 3.87
N ASP A 59 -3.87 3.62 4.72
CA ASP A 59 -4.18 3.12 6.05
C ASP A 59 -5.53 2.42 5.99
N VAL A 60 -5.71 1.33 6.74
CA VAL A 60 -7.00 0.64 6.78
C VAL A 60 -7.99 1.31 7.74
N SER A 61 -7.49 2.07 8.71
CA SER A 61 -8.34 2.69 9.73
C SER A 61 -8.56 4.17 9.45
N ILE A 62 -9.32 4.46 8.41
CA ILE A 62 -9.68 5.84 8.05
C ILE A 62 -11.12 6.06 8.50
N PRO A 63 -11.42 7.15 9.25
CA PRO A 63 -12.74 7.31 9.87
C PRO A 63 -13.91 7.36 8.92
N ASP A 64 -13.76 8.02 7.78
CA ASP A 64 -14.89 8.27 6.88
C ASP A 64 -15.07 7.19 5.81
N MET A 65 -14.09 6.32 5.64
CA MET A 65 -14.21 5.23 4.67
C MET A 65 -13.13 4.19 4.95
N SER A 66 -13.52 2.95 5.04
CA SER A 66 -12.58 1.86 5.34
C SER A 66 -11.51 1.73 4.26
N GLY A 67 -10.28 1.47 4.69
CA GLY A 67 -9.20 1.17 3.75
C GLY A 67 -9.50 -0.05 2.90
N PHE A 68 -10.26 -1.02 3.44
CA PHE A 68 -10.66 -2.19 2.66
C PHE A 68 -11.58 -1.80 1.50
N GLU A 69 -12.46 -0.82 1.73
CA GLU A 69 -13.33 -0.31 0.66
C GLU A 69 -12.51 0.38 -0.42
N LEU A 70 -11.49 1.14 -0.02
CA LEU A 70 -10.60 1.79 -0.98
C LEU A 70 -9.83 0.76 -1.81
N ILE A 71 -9.33 -0.30 -1.15
CA ILE A 71 -8.61 -1.37 -1.85
C ILE A 71 -9.51 -2.00 -2.90
N ALA A 72 -10.75 -2.32 -2.54
CA ALA A 72 -11.70 -2.91 -3.47
C ALA A 72 -11.94 -2.00 -4.66
N LYS A 73 -12.10 -0.70 -4.40
CA LYS A 73 -12.34 0.28 -5.45
C LYS A 73 -11.15 0.39 -6.41
N ILE A 74 -9.95 0.42 -5.86
CA ILE A 74 -8.73 0.46 -6.67
C ILE A 74 -8.65 -0.76 -7.57
N ARG A 75 -8.88 -1.95 -7.01
CA ARG A 75 -8.79 -3.20 -7.78
C ARG A 75 -9.86 -3.28 -8.86
N GLU A 76 -11.03 -2.74 -8.60
CA GLU A 76 -12.11 -2.70 -9.57
C GLU A 76 -11.72 -1.85 -10.78
N MET A 77 -11.02 -0.75 -10.54
CA MET A 77 -10.64 0.18 -11.59
C MET A 77 -9.31 -0.18 -12.26
N ASN A 78 -8.41 -0.82 -11.53
CA ASN A 78 -7.10 -1.17 -12.06
C ASN A 78 -6.52 -2.34 -11.26
N ASP A 79 -6.61 -3.54 -11.81
CA ASP A 79 -6.12 -4.73 -11.11
C ASP A 79 -4.59 -4.84 -11.12
N GLN A 80 -3.90 -3.96 -11.85
CA GLN A 80 -2.43 -3.92 -11.88
C GLN A 80 -1.85 -2.91 -10.90
N ALA A 81 -2.69 -2.15 -10.22
CA ALA A 81 -2.22 -1.15 -9.26
C ALA A 81 -1.43 -1.82 -8.13
N LYS A 82 -0.42 -1.12 -7.64
CA LYS A 82 0.39 -1.60 -6.52
C LYS A 82 -0.09 -0.93 -5.24
N ILE A 83 -0.48 -1.73 -4.27
CA ILE A 83 -1.06 -1.24 -3.02
C ILE A 83 -0.17 -1.60 -1.86
N ILE A 84 0.25 -0.58 -1.11
CA ILE A 84 1.01 -0.74 0.13
C ILE A 84 0.12 -0.29 1.28
N VAL A 85 -0.07 -1.15 2.26
CA VAL A 85 -0.84 -0.79 3.45
C VAL A 85 0.13 -0.46 4.56
N ASN A 86 -0.01 0.74 5.13
CA ASN A 86 0.79 1.22 6.25
C ASN A 86 -0.15 1.33 7.44
N THR A 87 -0.04 0.44 8.40
CA THR A 87 -1.04 0.28 9.44
C THR A 87 -0.43 0.20 10.84
N MET A 88 -1.23 0.58 11.84
CA MET A 88 -0.87 0.36 13.24
C MET A 88 -1.33 -1.01 13.74
N HIS A 89 -2.13 -1.71 12.94
CA HIS A 89 -2.73 -2.97 13.36
C HIS A 89 -1.79 -4.15 13.17
N GLU A 90 -1.66 -4.97 14.19
CA GLU A 90 -0.82 -6.16 14.16
C GLU A 90 -1.64 -7.44 14.25
N GLU A 91 -2.94 -7.31 14.34
CA GLU A 91 -3.84 -8.46 14.49
C GLU A 91 -3.77 -9.35 13.26
N ILE A 92 -3.61 -10.64 13.51
CA ILE A 92 -3.45 -11.62 12.44
C ILE A 92 -4.61 -11.58 11.46
N TRP A 93 -5.85 -11.41 11.97
CA TRP A 93 -7.02 -11.43 11.10
C TRP A 93 -7.03 -10.25 10.12
N ILE A 94 -6.50 -9.10 10.52
CA ILE A 94 -6.39 -7.96 9.63
C ILE A 94 -5.37 -8.22 8.55
N VAL A 95 -4.20 -8.73 8.93
CA VAL A 95 -3.13 -9.05 7.98
C VAL A 95 -3.61 -10.10 6.99
N ASN A 96 -4.28 -11.14 7.48
CA ASN A 96 -4.84 -12.18 6.61
C ASN A 96 -5.81 -11.59 5.58
N ARG A 97 -6.68 -10.71 6.05
CA ARG A 97 -7.66 -10.08 5.17
C ARG A 97 -6.99 -9.21 4.11
N LEU A 98 -5.95 -8.48 4.49
CA LEU A 98 -5.20 -7.65 3.55
C LEU A 98 -4.54 -8.50 2.47
N VAL A 99 -3.93 -9.60 2.86
CA VAL A 99 -3.31 -10.50 1.88
C VAL A 99 -4.36 -11.08 0.94
N GLN A 100 -5.53 -11.44 1.47
CA GLN A 100 -6.62 -11.96 0.65
C GLN A 100 -7.15 -10.91 -0.33
N CYS A 101 -7.08 -9.63 0.04
CA CYS A 101 -7.49 -8.54 -0.85
C CYS A 101 -6.47 -8.27 -1.96
N GLY A 102 -5.33 -8.95 -1.92
CA GLY A 102 -4.33 -8.83 -2.97
C GLY A 102 -3.45 -7.60 -2.87
N VAL A 103 -3.24 -7.08 -1.64
CA VAL A 103 -2.30 -5.96 -1.48
C VAL A 103 -0.87 -6.45 -1.73
N ASN A 104 -0.03 -5.54 -2.18
CA ASN A 104 1.34 -5.88 -2.58
C ASN A 104 2.33 -5.79 -1.43
N ALA A 105 2.04 -4.98 -0.41
CA ALA A 105 2.91 -4.87 0.75
C ALA A 105 2.12 -4.45 1.97
N VAL A 106 2.56 -4.91 3.14
CA VAL A 106 2.01 -4.51 4.43
C VAL A 106 3.16 -4.12 5.34
N ILE A 107 3.13 -2.90 5.86
CA ILE A 107 4.13 -2.42 6.80
C ILE A 107 3.44 -1.77 7.99
N LEU A 108 4.18 -1.67 9.10
CA LEU A 108 3.67 -1.04 10.32
C LEU A 108 4.05 0.42 10.35
N LYS A 109 3.15 1.26 10.85
CA LYS A 109 3.41 2.69 11.01
C LYS A 109 4.57 2.95 11.97
N SER A 110 4.84 2.01 12.88
CA SER A 110 5.96 2.11 13.80
C SER A 110 7.29 1.72 13.18
N SER A 111 7.28 1.23 11.95
CA SER A 111 8.50 0.80 11.28
C SER A 111 9.37 2.00 10.91
N ALA A 112 10.66 1.76 10.76
CA ALA A 112 11.59 2.80 10.34
C ALA A 112 11.33 3.22 8.89
N SER A 113 11.75 4.44 8.54
CA SER A 113 11.63 4.96 7.17
C SER A 113 12.20 4.01 6.13
N ALA A 114 13.28 3.29 6.48
CA ALA A 114 13.91 2.34 5.57
C ALA A 114 12.96 1.23 5.16
N GLU A 115 12.03 0.83 6.06
CA GLU A 115 11.06 -0.20 5.74
C GLU A 115 10.11 0.26 4.65
N LEU A 116 9.65 1.50 4.73
CA LEU A 116 8.79 2.06 3.70
C LEU A 116 9.50 2.12 2.36
N MET A 117 10.76 2.58 2.36
CA MET A 117 11.55 2.65 1.13
C MET A 117 11.72 1.26 0.51
N THR A 118 11.98 0.26 1.35
CA THR A 118 12.11 -1.12 0.90
C THR A 118 10.81 -1.62 0.27
N ALA A 119 9.68 -1.36 0.92
CA ALA A 119 8.37 -1.77 0.41
C ALA A 119 8.10 -1.14 -0.96
N ILE A 120 8.37 0.15 -1.11
CA ILE A 120 8.16 0.84 -2.38
C ILE A 120 9.03 0.21 -3.48
N ARG A 121 10.30 -0.03 -3.18
CA ARG A 121 11.21 -0.62 -4.17
C ARG A 121 10.82 -2.05 -4.54
N CYS A 122 10.36 -2.82 -3.57
CA CYS A 122 9.88 -4.18 -3.84
C CYS A 122 8.68 -4.17 -4.78
N VAL A 123 7.67 -3.34 -4.51
CA VAL A 123 6.49 -3.34 -5.37
C VAL A 123 6.81 -2.79 -6.75
N LEU A 124 7.77 -1.88 -6.87
CA LEU A 124 8.22 -1.40 -8.19
C LEU A 124 8.83 -2.52 -9.01
N ARG A 125 9.46 -3.48 -8.37
CA ARG A 125 10.03 -4.64 -9.06
C ARG A 125 9.03 -5.76 -9.26
N GLY A 126 7.78 -5.56 -8.85
CA GLY A 126 6.76 -6.59 -8.94
C GLY A 126 6.84 -7.64 -7.84
N GLU A 127 7.54 -7.33 -6.75
CA GLU A 127 7.70 -8.24 -5.62
C GLU A 127 6.80 -7.82 -4.47
N ALA A 128 6.23 -8.80 -3.78
CA ALA A 128 5.48 -8.52 -2.56
C ALA A 128 6.43 -8.24 -1.42
N HIS A 129 5.96 -7.51 -0.42
CA HIS A 129 6.77 -7.21 0.76
C HIS A 129 5.90 -7.16 2.01
N ALA A 130 6.43 -7.69 3.09
CA ALA A 130 5.80 -7.54 4.40
C ALA A 130 6.93 -7.27 5.39
N CYS A 131 6.67 -6.42 6.40
CA CYS A 131 7.67 -6.19 7.42
C CYS A 131 7.96 -7.52 8.14
N PRO A 132 9.12 -7.66 8.80
CA PRO A 132 9.51 -8.96 9.39
C PRO A 132 8.46 -9.56 10.30
N ARG A 133 7.71 -8.73 11.01
CA ARG A 133 6.66 -9.20 11.92
C ARG A 133 5.56 -9.96 11.19
N PHE A 134 5.30 -9.61 9.95
CA PHE A 134 4.24 -10.21 9.14
C PHE A 134 4.76 -11.22 8.12
N ALA A 135 6.06 -11.32 7.96
CA ALA A 135 6.64 -12.14 6.89
C ALA A 135 6.21 -13.61 7.00
N ALA A 136 6.21 -14.16 8.22
CA ALA A 136 5.83 -15.55 8.43
C ALA A 136 4.36 -15.79 8.06
N ILE A 137 3.50 -14.84 8.38
CA ILE A 137 2.08 -14.93 8.04
C ILE A 137 1.89 -14.87 6.52
N SER A 138 2.57 -13.94 5.87
CA SER A 138 2.52 -13.82 4.41
C SER A 138 2.96 -15.09 3.71
N GLN A 139 4.06 -15.68 4.16
CA GLN A 139 4.56 -16.91 3.57
C GLN A 139 3.57 -18.05 3.74
N LYS A 140 2.97 -18.15 4.91
CA LYS A 140 1.99 -19.18 5.19
C LYS A 140 0.77 -19.05 4.29
N LEU A 141 0.30 -17.83 4.08
CA LEU A 141 -0.84 -17.58 3.21
C LEU A 141 -0.51 -17.83 1.75
N ASN A 142 0.68 -17.44 1.31
CA ASN A 142 1.13 -17.71 -0.05
C ASN A 142 1.19 -19.22 -0.32
N SER A 143 1.68 -19.99 0.65
CA SER A 143 1.74 -21.44 0.53
C SER A 143 0.33 -22.03 0.44
N ALA A 144 -0.59 -21.55 1.26
CA ALA A 144 -1.98 -22.01 1.23
C ALA A 144 -2.64 -21.66 -0.11
N SER A 145 -2.40 -20.45 -0.62
CA SER A 145 -2.93 -20.03 -1.92
C SER A 145 -2.38 -20.88 -3.04
N ALA A 146 -1.08 -21.16 -3.02
CA ALA A 146 -0.46 -22.01 -4.03
C ALA A 146 -1.06 -23.42 -3.99
N GLY A 147 -1.28 -23.95 -2.79
CA GLY A 147 -1.92 -25.25 -2.64
C GLY A 147 -3.30 -25.27 -3.22
N LEU A 148 -4.08 -24.23 -2.99
CA LEU A 148 -5.43 -24.11 -3.54
C LEU A 148 -5.41 -24.02 -5.05
N GLN A 149 -4.46 -23.31 -5.62
CA GLN A 149 -4.34 -23.17 -7.06
C GLN A 149 -3.99 -24.49 -7.76
N LEU A 150 -3.30 -25.35 -7.06
CA LEU A 150 -2.90 -26.65 -7.61
C LEU A 150 -4.05 -27.66 -7.66
N LYS A 151 -5.12 -27.37 -6.97
CA LYS A 151 -6.29 -28.22 -6.98
C LYS A 151 -7.21 -27.89 -8.13
#